data_09c77ec4bcfcfe9495cf4efd980a9ee0
#
_entry.id   09c77ec4bcfcfe9495cf4efd980a9ee0
#
_cell.length_a   1.000
_cell.length_b   1.000
_cell.length_c   1.000
_cell.angle_alpha   90.00
_cell.angle_beta   90.00
_cell.angle_gamma   90.00
#
_symmetry.space_group_name_H-M   'P 1'
#
loop_
_entity.id
_entity.type
_entity.pdbx_description
1 polymer ?
#
loop_
_entity_poly.entity_id
_entity_poly.type
_entity_poly.pdbx_seq_one_letter_code
_entity_poly.pdbx_strand_id
1 'polypeptide(L)'
;MSQDFSNFVGTRAVSQQHAFDIEVLSAWLEKNLDGFKGPLTVEMFKGGQSNPTYKLLTPSQSYVMRAKPGPVAKLLPSAHAVEREFKVMSGLQGTDVPVPRMHCLCEDESVIGRAFYVMEFMQGRVLWDQSLPGFSNAERAAYYDEMNRVIAALHTVDFAARGLADYGKPGNYFERQIGRWSKQYKASTDGAGELSQPIEAMERLIDWFPAHMPASARDETKVSIVHGDYRLDNVMFHATEPRIIAVLDWELSTLGHPLADFSYHCMSWHMPPTTGRGIGGVDVAALGIPTESEYIRRYCERTRISTPEALAPDWNFYQAYNLFRMAAILQGIAKRVEAGTASSEQAVASARGARPMAEMAWQFAQKA
;
A
#
# COMPACT_ATOMS: atom_id res chain seq x y z
N MET A 1 11.93 -20.03 9.43
CA MET A 1 12.98 -19.55 8.51
C MET A 1 12.64 -18.11 8.17
N SER A 2 13.51 -17.16 8.47
CA SER A 2 13.30 -15.76 8.08
C SER A 2 13.30 -15.69 6.55
N GLN A 3 12.28 -15.07 5.97
CA GLN A 3 12.28 -14.79 4.53
C GLN A 3 13.47 -13.87 4.22
N ASP A 4 14.21 -14.23 3.16
CA ASP A 4 15.33 -13.40 2.68
C ASP A 4 14.76 -12.26 1.81
N PHE A 5 14.78 -11.06 2.33
CA PHE A 5 14.33 -9.86 1.63
C PHE A 5 15.47 -9.12 0.90
N SER A 6 16.67 -9.68 0.85
CA SER A 6 17.84 -9.05 0.19
C SER A 6 17.61 -8.73 -1.30
N ASN A 7 16.72 -9.49 -1.94
CA ASN A 7 16.32 -9.26 -3.33
C ASN A 7 15.52 -7.97 -3.56
N PHE A 8 15.00 -7.34 -2.51
CA PHE A 8 14.23 -6.10 -2.59
C PHE A 8 15.03 -4.87 -2.12
N VAL A 9 16.23 -5.09 -1.56
CA VAL A 9 17.05 -4.01 -0.99
C VAL A 9 18.18 -3.63 -1.97
N GLY A 10 18.43 -2.32 -2.06
CA GLY A 10 19.51 -1.75 -2.88
C GLY A 10 19.10 -1.47 -4.33
N THR A 11 20.10 -1.17 -5.14
CA THR A 11 19.97 -0.81 -6.54
C THR A 11 20.67 -1.80 -7.46
N ARG A 12 20.41 -1.69 -8.75
CA ARG A 12 21.06 -2.44 -9.85
C ARG A 12 21.19 -1.54 -11.08
N ALA A 13 21.97 -1.96 -12.04
CA ALA A 13 22.04 -1.27 -13.34
C ALA A 13 20.64 -1.27 -14.01
N VAL A 14 20.34 -0.19 -14.74
CA VAL A 14 19.10 -0.07 -15.51
C VAL A 14 19.10 -1.12 -16.62
N SER A 15 18.07 -1.97 -16.66
CA SER A 15 17.94 -2.99 -17.71
C SER A 15 17.53 -2.36 -19.04
N GLN A 16 17.82 -3.03 -20.16
CA GLN A 16 17.46 -2.56 -21.50
C GLN A 16 15.97 -2.22 -21.65
N GLN A 17 15.09 -3.02 -21.02
CA GLN A 17 13.64 -2.80 -21.02
C GLN A 17 13.24 -1.46 -20.39
N HIS A 18 14.03 -0.96 -19.45
CA HIS A 18 13.79 0.25 -18.68
C HIS A 18 14.73 1.39 -19.03
N ALA A 19 15.57 1.21 -20.04
CA ALA A 19 16.52 2.21 -20.50
C ALA A 19 15.83 3.43 -21.13
N PHE A 20 16.47 4.57 -21.01
CA PHE A 20 16.09 5.84 -21.61
C PHE A 20 17.35 6.69 -21.82
N ASP A 21 17.23 7.78 -22.53
CA ASP A 21 18.34 8.71 -22.79
C ASP A 21 18.63 9.55 -21.54
N ILE A 22 19.81 9.32 -20.92
CA ILE A 22 20.22 10.00 -19.69
C ILE A 22 20.59 11.47 -19.97
N GLU A 23 21.11 11.79 -21.12
CA GLU A 23 21.49 13.16 -21.49
C GLU A 23 20.22 14.02 -21.64
N VAL A 24 19.19 13.48 -22.29
CA VAL A 24 17.90 14.17 -22.43
C VAL A 24 17.26 14.38 -21.05
N LEU A 25 17.27 13.37 -20.18
CA LEU A 25 16.78 13.52 -18.80
C LEU A 25 17.58 14.56 -18.03
N SER A 26 18.93 14.55 -18.12
CA SER A 26 19.79 15.52 -17.43
C SER A 26 19.49 16.95 -17.87
N ALA A 27 19.39 17.17 -19.18
CA ALA A 27 19.06 18.49 -19.74
C ALA A 27 17.66 18.99 -19.33
N TRP A 28 16.70 18.06 -19.17
CA TRP A 28 15.37 18.39 -18.66
C TRP A 28 15.42 18.76 -17.17
N LEU A 29 16.15 17.97 -16.36
CA LEU A 29 16.30 18.22 -14.92
C LEU A 29 17.02 19.53 -14.62
N GLU A 30 18.01 19.93 -15.40
CA GLU A 30 18.68 21.22 -15.25
C GLU A 30 17.72 22.43 -15.39
N LYS A 31 16.65 22.27 -16.15
CA LYS A 31 15.64 23.32 -16.35
C LYS A 31 14.50 23.28 -15.37
N ASN A 32 14.18 22.10 -14.80
CA ASN A 32 12.95 21.86 -14.06
C ASN A 32 13.17 21.47 -12.59
N LEU A 33 14.40 21.25 -12.16
CA LEU A 33 14.75 20.87 -10.79
C LEU A 33 15.75 21.86 -10.21
N ASP A 34 15.27 22.73 -9.33
CA ASP A 34 16.10 23.73 -8.67
C ASP A 34 17.31 23.11 -7.99
N GLY A 35 18.49 23.63 -8.28
CA GLY A 35 19.76 23.18 -7.69
C GLY A 35 20.33 21.89 -8.30
N PHE A 36 19.69 21.31 -9.30
CA PHE A 36 20.25 20.16 -10.01
C PHE A 36 21.51 20.57 -10.81
N LYS A 37 22.57 19.76 -10.67
CA LYS A 37 23.82 19.90 -11.42
C LYS A 37 24.36 18.51 -11.75
N GLY A 38 24.55 18.26 -13.05
CA GLY A 38 25.20 17.03 -13.53
C GLY A 38 26.68 16.91 -13.17
N PRO A 39 27.37 15.83 -13.53
CA PRO A 39 26.83 14.74 -14.37
C PRO A 39 25.82 13.85 -13.62
N LEU A 40 24.89 13.24 -14.39
CA LEU A 40 23.85 12.34 -13.89
C LEU A 40 24.26 10.87 -14.10
N THR A 41 24.15 10.09 -13.03
CA THR A 41 24.19 8.62 -13.09
C THR A 41 22.85 8.06 -12.60
N VAL A 42 22.37 7.00 -13.24
CA VAL A 42 21.07 6.41 -12.95
C VAL A 42 21.21 4.94 -12.59
N GLU A 43 20.65 4.56 -11.45
CA GLU A 43 20.50 3.17 -11.01
C GLU A 43 19.02 2.87 -10.83
N MET A 44 18.63 1.60 -10.91
CA MET A 44 17.25 1.17 -10.68
C MET A 44 17.13 0.46 -9.33
N PHE A 45 16.13 0.79 -8.50
CA PHE A 45 15.86 0.05 -7.29
C PHE A 45 15.40 -1.39 -7.61
N LYS A 46 15.79 -2.34 -6.76
CA LYS A 46 15.38 -3.75 -6.90
C LYS A 46 13.92 -3.98 -6.51
N GLY A 47 13.38 -3.19 -5.59
CA GLY A 47 11.96 -3.15 -5.21
C GLY A 47 11.15 -2.23 -6.14
N GLY A 48 9.82 -2.22 -5.96
CA GLY A 48 8.91 -1.37 -6.76
C GLY A 48 8.51 -2.04 -8.08
N GLN A 49 7.73 -3.11 -7.99
CA GLN A 49 7.36 -3.92 -9.17
C GLN A 49 6.32 -3.24 -10.08
N SER A 50 5.48 -2.37 -9.53
CA SER A 50 4.40 -1.73 -10.28
C SER A 50 4.89 -0.57 -11.16
N ASN A 51 5.61 0.38 -10.55
CA ASN A 51 6.17 1.55 -11.22
C ASN A 51 7.70 1.52 -11.09
N PRO A 52 8.46 1.52 -12.21
CA PRO A 52 9.92 1.55 -12.17
C PRO A 52 10.42 2.75 -11.36
N THR A 53 11.28 2.48 -10.38
CA THR A 53 11.83 3.48 -9.49
C THR A 53 13.35 3.53 -9.65
N TYR A 54 13.88 4.73 -9.83
CA TYR A 54 15.30 4.95 -10.12
C TYR A 54 15.93 5.84 -9.07
N LYS A 55 17.19 5.57 -8.76
CA LYS A 55 18.06 6.47 -8.02
C LYS A 55 18.83 7.32 -9.00
N LEU A 56 18.66 8.62 -8.89
CA LEU A 56 19.41 9.62 -9.65
C LEU A 56 20.56 10.13 -8.79
N LEU A 57 21.77 9.94 -9.26
CA LEU A 57 23.00 10.33 -8.54
C LEU A 57 23.65 11.50 -9.23
N THR A 58 23.96 12.54 -8.46
CA THR A 58 24.78 13.67 -8.89
C THR A 58 25.95 13.85 -7.92
N PRO A 59 26.98 14.65 -8.26
CA PRO A 59 28.10 14.89 -7.34
C PRO A 59 27.70 15.49 -5.99
N SER A 60 26.60 16.24 -5.93
CA SER A 60 26.17 16.96 -4.73
C SER A 60 25.12 16.22 -3.91
N GLN A 61 24.21 15.46 -4.56
CA GLN A 61 23.10 14.80 -3.88
C GLN A 61 22.47 13.68 -4.73
N SER A 62 21.59 12.91 -4.10
CA SER A 62 20.80 11.88 -4.77
C SER A 62 19.33 12.24 -4.74
N TYR A 63 18.60 11.78 -5.77
CA TYR A 63 17.13 11.89 -5.86
C TYR A 63 16.52 10.54 -6.18
N VAL A 64 15.21 10.44 -6.06
CA VAL A 64 14.43 9.29 -6.54
C VAL A 64 13.53 9.75 -7.68
N MET A 65 13.56 9.03 -8.78
CA MET A 65 12.62 9.19 -9.89
C MET A 65 11.71 7.97 -9.96
N ARG A 66 10.40 8.16 -9.97
CA ARG A 66 9.41 7.10 -10.21
C ARG A 66 8.68 7.38 -11.52
N ALA A 67 8.63 6.39 -12.40
CA ALA A 67 8.10 6.53 -13.75
C ALA A 67 6.99 5.51 -14.02
N LYS A 68 6.07 5.84 -14.94
CA LYS A 68 5.12 4.84 -15.46
C LYS A 68 5.89 3.67 -16.10
N PRO A 69 5.31 2.45 -16.13
CA PRO A 69 5.86 1.36 -16.91
C PRO A 69 5.99 1.77 -18.40
N GLY A 70 6.97 1.20 -19.09
CA GLY A 70 7.16 1.51 -20.51
C GLY A 70 6.00 1.05 -21.42
N PRO A 71 5.99 1.46 -22.68
CA PRO A 71 4.86 1.30 -23.63
C PRO A 71 4.48 -0.15 -23.93
N VAL A 72 5.27 -1.13 -23.53
CA VAL A 72 5.00 -2.57 -23.74
C VAL A 72 3.94 -3.12 -22.76
N ALA A 73 3.65 -2.41 -21.67
CA ALA A 73 2.65 -2.82 -20.71
C ALA A 73 1.26 -2.37 -21.17
N LYS A 74 0.35 -3.32 -21.45
CA LYS A 74 -1.08 -3.03 -21.62
C LYS A 74 -1.64 -2.57 -20.27
N LEU A 75 -1.63 -1.27 -20.03
CA LEU A 75 -2.07 -0.68 -18.77
C LEU A 75 -3.58 -0.46 -18.77
N LEU A 76 -4.22 -0.73 -17.64
CA LEU A 76 -5.56 -0.22 -17.37
C LEU A 76 -5.49 1.31 -17.22
N PRO A 77 -6.46 2.09 -17.72
CA PRO A 77 -6.39 3.55 -17.76
C PRO A 77 -6.10 4.27 -16.42
N SER A 78 -6.33 3.64 -15.30
CA SER A 78 -6.11 4.20 -13.96
C SER A 78 -4.96 3.53 -13.18
N ALA A 79 -4.30 2.53 -13.78
CA ALA A 79 -3.17 1.88 -13.14
C ALA A 79 -1.88 2.69 -13.40
N HIS A 80 -1.02 2.75 -12.40
CA HIS A 80 0.31 3.38 -12.51
C HIS A 80 0.29 4.90 -12.77
N ALA A 81 -0.69 5.61 -12.22
CA ALA A 81 -0.85 7.06 -12.39
C ALA A 81 0.14 7.82 -11.47
N VAL A 82 1.39 7.99 -11.92
CA VAL A 82 2.46 8.68 -11.16
C VAL A 82 2.10 10.13 -10.84
N GLU A 83 1.30 10.80 -11.67
CA GLU A 83 0.74 12.12 -11.44
C GLU A 83 -0.19 12.16 -10.21
N ARG A 84 -0.89 11.08 -9.92
CA ARG A 84 -1.72 10.97 -8.71
C ARG A 84 -0.87 10.81 -7.45
N GLU A 85 0.17 9.98 -7.53
CA GLU A 85 1.14 9.82 -6.43
C GLU A 85 1.83 11.15 -6.12
N PHE A 86 2.28 11.86 -7.15
CA PHE A 86 2.86 13.20 -7.01
C PHE A 86 1.89 14.19 -6.35
N LYS A 87 0.63 14.21 -6.79
CA LYS A 87 -0.41 15.11 -6.27
C LYS A 87 -0.65 14.90 -4.77
N VAL A 88 -0.85 13.64 -4.33
CA VAL A 88 -1.14 13.36 -2.92
C VAL A 88 0.07 13.65 -2.03
N MET A 89 1.27 13.24 -2.42
CA MET A 89 2.47 13.53 -1.63
C MET A 89 2.77 15.03 -1.56
N SER A 90 2.56 15.77 -2.66
CA SER A 90 2.68 17.23 -2.64
C SER A 90 1.69 17.90 -1.69
N GLY A 91 0.43 17.44 -1.68
CA GLY A 91 -0.60 17.94 -0.76
C GLY A 91 -0.30 17.63 0.70
N LEU A 92 0.35 16.50 0.98
CA LEU A 92 0.72 16.09 2.32
C LEU A 92 1.96 16.77 2.88
N GLN A 93 2.73 17.49 2.07
CA GLN A 93 3.93 18.19 2.54
C GLN A 93 3.56 19.24 3.61
N GLY A 94 4.34 19.25 4.70
CA GLY A 94 4.10 20.14 5.83
C GLY A 94 2.91 19.75 6.71
N THR A 95 2.42 18.52 6.59
CA THR A 95 1.50 17.88 7.55
C THR A 95 2.27 16.95 8.48
N ASP A 96 1.57 16.34 9.45
CA ASP A 96 2.14 15.31 10.35
C ASP A 96 2.32 13.94 9.68
N VAL A 97 1.95 13.81 8.40
CA VAL A 97 2.18 12.62 7.57
C VAL A 97 3.53 12.77 6.87
N PRO A 98 4.53 11.94 7.22
CA PRO A 98 5.84 12.04 6.60
C PRO A 98 5.79 11.53 5.15
N VAL A 99 6.20 12.40 4.22
CA VAL A 99 6.36 12.09 2.80
C VAL A 99 7.68 12.69 2.30
N PRO A 100 8.34 12.08 1.31
CA PRO A 100 9.51 12.68 0.68
C PRO A 100 9.17 14.06 0.10
N ARG A 101 10.13 14.98 0.10
CA ARG A 101 9.95 16.25 -0.59
C ARG A 101 9.76 16.00 -2.09
N MET A 102 8.65 16.50 -2.62
CA MET A 102 8.37 16.43 -4.07
C MET A 102 9.06 17.58 -4.79
N HIS A 103 9.78 17.27 -5.87
CA HIS A 103 10.54 18.25 -6.63
C HIS A 103 9.83 18.66 -7.92
N CYS A 104 9.62 17.74 -8.84
CA CYS A 104 8.99 18.03 -10.11
C CYS A 104 8.24 16.81 -10.67
N LEU A 105 7.25 17.10 -11.52
CA LEU A 105 6.49 16.12 -12.31
C LEU A 105 6.72 16.42 -13.79
N CYS A 106 6.99 15.40 -14.58
CA CYS A 106 7.09 15.45 -16.03
C CYS A 106 5.99 14.57 -16.63
N GLU A 107 5.05 15.19 -17.32
CA GLU A 107 4.01 14.51 -18.10
C GLU A 107 4.37 14.44 -19.59
N ASP A 108 5.46 15.10 -20.01
CA ASP A 108 5.97 15.05 -21.38
C ASP A 108 6.70 13.73 -21.64
N GLU A 109 6.03 12.83 -22.35
CA GLU A 109 6.59 11.52 -22.69
C GLU A 109 7.78 11.60 -23.65
N SER A 110 8.03 12.75 -24.31
CA SER A 110 9.18 12.90 -25.21
C SER A 110 10.54 12.88 -24.47
N VAL A 111 10.55 13.09 -23.15
CA VAL A 111 11.78 13.17 -22.34
C VAL A 111 12.39 11.79 -22.12
N ILE A 112 11.61 10.83 -21.57
CA ILE A 112 12.07 9.46 -21.31
C ILE A 112 11.11 8.37 -21.82
N GLY A 113 10.19 8.72 -22.72
CA GLY A 113 9.19 7.80 -23.27
C GLY A 113 7.98 7.54 -22.36
N ARG A 114 7.87 8.25 -21.22
CA ARG A 114 6.81 8.05 -20.20
C ARG A 114 6.81 9.17 -19.18
N ALA A 115 5.65 9.40 -18.54
CA ALA A 115 5.55 10.34 -17.44
C ALA A 115 6.33 9.84 -16.20
N PHE A 116 6.89 10.78 -15.43
CA PHE A 116 7.64 10.50 -14.20
C PHE A 116 7.58 11.69 -13.24
N TYR A 117 7.90 11.41 -11.96
CA TYR A 117 8.18 12.48 -11.01
C TYR A 117 9.52 12.26 -10.32
N VAL A 118 10.06 13.34 -9.76
CA VAL A 118 11.29 13.33 -8.97
C VAL A 118 10.98 13.78 -7.56
N MET A 119 11.50 13.03 -6.59
CA MET A 119 11.39 13.31 -5.16
C MET A 119 12.74 13.18 -4.46
N GLU A 120 12.78 13.64 -3.22
CA GLU A 120 13.93 13.49 -2.32
C GLU A 120 14.34 12.02 -2.14
N PHE A 121 15.64 11.78 -2.12
CA PHE A 121 16.18 10.49 -1.70
C PHE A 121 16.30 10.43 -0.19
N MET A 122 15.42 9.65 0.43
CA MET A 122 15.40 9.45 1.88
C MET A 122 16.34 8.30 2.28
N GLN A 123 17.09 8.47 3.37
CA GLN A 123 17.90 7.41 3.96
C GLN A 123 17.24 6.90 5.24
N GLY A 124 16.83 5.65 5.22
CA GLY A 124 16.14 5.03 6.33
C GLY A 124 16.10 3.52 6.22
N ARG A 125 15.27 2.90 7.05
CA ARG A 125 15.08 1.44 7.10
C ARG A 125 13.66 1.08 6.74
N VAL A 126 13.48 0.15 5.83
CA VAL A 126 12.21 -0.53 5.58
C VAL A 126 12.25 -1.86 6.34
N LEU A 127 11.24 -2.12 7.15
CA LEU A 127 11.12 -3.33 7.96
C LEU A 127 10.05 -4.23 7.33
N TRP A 128 10.29 -5.53 7.32
CA TRP A 128 9.44 -6.48 6.59
C TRP A 128 8.69 -7.43 7.52
N ASP A 129 9.34 -7.87 8.61
CA ASP A 129 8.78 -8.82 9.55
C ASP A 129 8.02 -8.09 10.66
N GLN A 130 6.71 -8.33 10.73
CA GLN A 130 5.80 -7.70 11.70
C GLN A 130 6.18 -8.00 13.16
N SER A 131 6.88 -9.11 13.44
CA SER A 131 7.36 -9.43 14.79
C SER A 131 8.56 -8.60 15.23
N LEU A 132 9.18 -7.84 14.30
CA LEU A 132 10.34 -7.00 14.52
C LEU A 132 11.47 -7.76 15.25
N PRO A 133 12.02 -8.82 14.65
CA PRO A 133 13.07 -9.61 15.26
C PRO A 133 14.33 -8.77 15.50
N GLY A 134 15.00 -9.01 16.64
CA GLY A 134 16.18 -8.26 17.02
C GLY A 134 15.91 -6.96 17.78
N PHE A 135 14.66 -6.49 17.88
CA PHE A 135 14.29 -5.34 18.68
C PHE A 135 13.85 -5.76 20.10
N SER A 136 14.05 -4.88 21.08
CA SER A 136 13.50 -5.04 22.42
C SER A 136 11.98 -4.81 22.45
N ASN A 137 11.30 -5.25 23.51
CA ASN A 137 9.88 -5.02 23.69
C ASN A 137 9.49 -3.54 23.67
N ALA A 138 10.32 -2.69 24.28
CA ALA A 138 10.11 -1.24 24.30
C ALA A 138 10.23 -0.63 22.89
N GLU A 139 11.20 -1.08 22.11
CA GLU A 139 11.35 -0.65 20.71
C GLU A 139 10.16 -1.11 19.87
N ARG A 140 9.74 -2.36 19.97
CA ARG A 140 8.55 -2.86 19.26
C ARG A 140 7.31 -2.03 19.56
N ALA A 141 7.08 -1.75 20.85
CA ALA A 141 5.96 -0.89 21.27
C ALA A 141 6.04 0.50 20.62
N ALA A 142 7.24 1.09 20.54
CA ALA A 142 7.45 2.40 19.93
C ALA A 142 7.25 2.39 18.40
N TYR A 143 7.73 1.35 17.69
CA TYR A 143 7.47 1.19 16.26
C TYR A 143 5.98 1.07 15.93
N TYR A 144 5.26 0.25 16.68
CA TYR A 144 3.82 0.11 16.50
C TYR A 144 3.05 1.39 16.86
N ASP A 145 3.49 2.09 17.91
CA ASP A 145 2.89 3.38 18.28
C ASP A 145 3.09 4.44 17.21
N GLU A 146 4.26 4.50 16.60
CA GLU A 146 4.55 5.42 15.50
C GLU A 146 3.74 5.08 14.24
N MET A 147 3.58 3.80 13.90
CA MET A 147 2.70 3.40 12.79
C MET A 147 1.25 3.84 13.02
N ASN A 148 0.76 3.67 14.25
CA ASN A 148 -0.58 4.13 14.65
C ASN A 148 -0.70 5.66 14.57
N ARG A 149 0.33 6.40 15.01
CA ARG A 149 0.36 7.85 14.94
C ARG A 149 0.26 8.35 13.50
N VAL A 150 1.04 7.77 12.59
CA VAL A 150 1.12 8.22 11.20
C VAL A 150 -0.17 7.91 10.42
N ILE A 151 -0.76 6.71 10.58
CA ILE A 151 -2.04 6.44 9.92
C ILE A 151 -3.18 7.28 10.51
N ALA A 152 -3.15 7.59 11.81
CA ALA A 152 -4.11 8.50 12.42
C ALA A 152 -3.94 9.93 11.90
N ALA A 153 -2.70 10.40 11.77
CA ALA A 153 -2.40 11.70 11.16
C ALA A 153 -2.93 11.76 9.72
N LEU A 154 -2.71 10.71 8.91
CA LEU A 154 -3.22 10.65 7.54
C LEU A 154 -4.75 10.81 7.49
N HIS A 155 -5.47 10.12 8.37
CA HIS A 155 -6.93 10.11 8.36
C HIS A 155 -7.55 11.39 8.95
N THR A 156 -6.75 12.25 9.57
CA THR A 156 -7.19 13.53 10.13
C THR A 156 -6.70 14.75 9.35
N VAL A 157 -6.03 14.56 8.21
CA VAL A 157 -5.65 15.66 7.32
C VAL A 157 -6.89 16.32 6.76
N ASP A 158 -6.96 17.65 6.83
CA ASP A 158 -7.91 18.44 6.05
C ASP A 158 -7.49 18.40 4.57
N PHE A 159 -7.94 17.37 3.88
CA PHE A 159 -7.58 17.13 2.49
C PHE A 159 -8.08 18.23 1.55
N ALA A 160 -9.19 18.93 1.90
CA ALA A 160 -9.72 20.02 1.09
C ALA A 160 -8.78 21.24 1.17
N ALA A 161 -8.33 21.61 2.38
CA ALA A 161 -7.35 22.67 2.57
C ALA A 161 -5.98 22.37 1.92
N ARG A 162 -5.71 21.10 1.62
CA ARG A 162 -4.49 20.64 0.95
C ARG A 162 -4.63 20.51 -0.58
N GLY A 163 -5.71 20.98 -1.17
CA GLY A 163 -5.94 20.91 -2.62
C GLY A 163 -6.24 19.49 -3.13
N LEU A 164 -6.73 18.60 -2.24
CA LEU A 164 -7.01 17.20 -2.54
C LEU A 164 -8.53 16.88 -2.54
N ALA A 165 -9.41 17.89 -2.58
CA ALA A 165 -10.86 17.71 -2.59
C ALA A 165 -11.36 16.86 -3.77
N ASP A 166 -10.66 16.89 -4.90
CA ASP A 166 -10.93 16.12 -6.13
C ASP A 166 -10.07 14.85 -6.28
N TYR A 167 -9.30 14.47 -5.24
CA TYR A 167 -8.35 13.35 -5.32
C TYR A 167 -9.04 11.99 -5.44
N GLY A 168 -10.30 11.89 -5.07
CA GLY A 168 -11.11 10.67 -5.19
C GLY A 168 -12.60 10.99 -5.17
N LYS A 169 -13.41 9.98 -5.41
CA LYS A 169 -14.85 10.10 -5.34
C LYS A 169 -15.31 9.86 -3.88
N PRO A 170 -15.81 10.85 -3.16
CA PRO A 170 -16.36 10.67 -1.81
C PRO A 170 -17.66 9.85 -1.84
N GLY A 171 -18.10 9.36 -0.68
CA GLY A 171 -19.35 8.64 -0.46
C GLY A 171 -19.37 7.20 -0.98
N ASN A 172 -20.23 6.38 -0.41
CA ASN A 172 -20.46 4.96 -0.79
C ASN A 172 -19.17 4.13 -0.98
N TYR A 173 -18.16 4.37 -0.16
CA TYR A 173 -16.84 3.77 -0.38
C TYR A 173 -16.89 2.24 -0.36
N PHE A 174 -17.43 1.64 0.71
CA PHE A 174 -17.49 0.17 0.83
C PHE A 174 -18.33 -0.48 -0.26
N GLU A 175 -19.51 0.08 -0.58
CA GLU A 175 -20.37 -0.46 -1.63
C GLU A 175 -19.64 -0.49 -2.98
N ARG A 176 -18.97 0.63 -3.35
CA ARG A 176 -18.19 0.68 -4.60
C ARG A 176 -17.01 -0.28 -4.60
N GLN A 177 -16.31 -0.41 -3.48
CA GLN A 177 -15.15 -1.29 -3.39
C GLN A 177 -15.56 -2.76 -3.39
N ILE A 178 -16.61 -3.14 -2.66
CA ILE A 178 -17.17 -4.49 -2.67
C ILE A 178 -17.60 -4.85 -4.10
N GLY A 179 -18.34 -3.98 -4.76
CA GLY A 179 -18.76 -4.19 -6.15
C GLY A 179 -17.58 -4.32 -7.12
N ARG A 180 -16.55 -3.49 -6.97
CA ARG A 180 -15.32 -3.57 -7.78
C ARG A 180 -14.60 -4.90 -7.58
N TRP A 181 -14.37 -5.30 -6.34
CA TRP A 181 -13.61 -6.52 -6.03
C TRP A 181 -14.41 -7.79 -6.36
N SER A 182 -15.74 -7.77 -6.19
CA SER A 182 -16.63 -8.84 -6.65
C SER A 182 -16.53 -9.03 -8.17
N LYS A 183 -16.58 -7.93 -8.92
CA LYS A 183 -16.44 -7.96 -10.39
C LYS A 183 -15.06 -8.48 -10.81
N GLN A 184 -14.00 -8.03 -10.15
CA GLN A 184 -12.64 -8.48 -10.44
C GLN A 184 -12.46 -9.97 -10.12
N TYR A 185 -12.96 -10.42 -8.96
CA TYR A 185 -12.93 -11.81 -8.58
C TYR A 185 -13.66 -12.68 -9.60
N LYS A 186 -14.91 -12.36 -9.94
CA LYS A 186 -15.70 -13.10 -10.95
C LYS A 186 -14.99 -13.17 -12.30
N ALA A 187 -14.37 -12.08 -12.73
CA ALA A 187 -13.57 -12.06 -13.95
C ALA A 187 -12.28 -12.91 -13.85
N SER A 188 -11.89 -13.31 -12.65
CA SER A 188 -10.69 -14.13 -12.42
C SER A 188 -11.00 -15.61 -12.18
N THR A 189 -12.28 -16.01 -12.16
CA THR A 189 -12.74 -17.38 -11.91
C THR A 189 -13.33 -18.06 -13.15
N ASP A 190 -13.11 -17.52 -14.33
CA ASP A 190 -13.56 -18.09 -15.61
C ASP A 190 -12.53 -19.04 -16.26
N GLY A 191 -11.41 -19.31 -15.56
CA GLY A 191 -10.33 -20.15 -16.03
C GLY A 191 -10.61 -21.64 -15.90
N ALA A 192 -9.92 -22.42 -16.74
CA ALA A 192 -9.98 -23.88 -16.70
C ALA A 192 -8.99 -24.49 -15.68
N GLY A 193 -8.15 -23.68 -15.07
CA GLY A 193 -7.10 -24.14 -14.18
C GLY A 193 -7.55 -24.34 -12.73
N GLU A 194 -6.77 -25.07 -11.95
CA GLU A 194 -7.07 -25.40 -10.55
C GLU A 194 -7.06 -24.18 -9.64
N LEU A 195 -6.13 -23.24 -9.86
CA LEU A 195 -5.96 -22.05 -9.02
C LEU A 195 -7.03 -20.97 -9.27
N SER A 196 -7.64 -20.96 -10.45
CA SER A 196 -8.68 -19.99 -10.82
C SER A 196 -10.11 -20.50 -10.64
N GLN A 197 -10.30 -21.66 -9.99
CA GLN A 197 -11.64 -22.14 -9.65
C GLN A 197 -12.36 -21.22 -8.66
N PRO A 198 -13.71 -21.13 -8.76
CA PRO A 198 -14.50 -20.40 -7.79
C PRO A 198 -14.24 -20.86 -6.35
N ILE A 199 -14.25 -19.90 -5.43
CA ILE A 199 -14.07 -20.13 -3.99
C ILE A 199 -15.41 -19.90 -3.30
N GLU A 200 -15.99 -20.94 -2.72
CA GLU A 200 -17.32 -20.89 -2.09
C GLU A 200 -17.45 -19.76 -1.07
N ALA A 201 -16.42 -19.53 -0.25
CA ALA A 201 -16.40 -18.45 0.74
C ALA A 201 -16.52 -17.07 0.07
N MET A 202 -15.93 -16.86 -1.12
CA MET A 202 -16.03 -15.61 -1.87
C MET A 202 -17.45 -15.38 -2.41
N GLU A 203 -18.10 -16.43 -2.94
CA GLU A 203 -19.47 -16.32 -3.42
C GLU A 203 -20.42 -15.96 -2.26
N ARG A 204 -20.28 -16.64 -1.12
CA ARG A 204 -21.05 -16.31 0.10
C ARG A 204 -20.83 -14.88 0.56
N LEU A 205 -19.57 -14.38 0.56
CA LEU A 205 -19.24 -13.03 0.96
C LEU A 205 -19.85 -11.99 0.02
N ILE A 206 -19.85 -12.23 -1.30
CA ILE A 206 -20.47 -11.33 -2.28
C ILE A 206 -21.95 -11.10 -1.97
N ASP A 207 -22.67 -12.17 -1.61
CA ASP A 207 -24.09 -12.10 -1.26
C ASP A 207 -24.31 -11.52 0.14
N TRP A 208 -23.38 -11.76 1.06
CA TRP A 208 -23.48 -11.36 2.46
C TRP A 208 -23.28 -9.85 2.66
N PHE A 209 -22.28 -9.24 2.02
CA PHE A 209 -21.89 -7.83 2.25
C PHE A 209 -23.02 -6.82 2.10
N PRO A 210 -23.86 -6.85 1.05
CA PRO A 210 -24.93 -5.87 0.88
C PRO A 210 -25.96 -5.89 2.02
N ALA A 211 -26.24 -7.07 2.57
CA ALA A 211 -27.21 -7.26 3.64
C ALA A 211 -26.68 -6.93 5.04
N HIS A 212 -25.35 -7.01 5.25
CA HIS A 212 -24.72 -6.89 6.57
C HIS A 212 -23.80 -5.67 6.71
N MET A 213 -23.86 -4.74 5.76
CA MET A 213 -23.06 -3.52 5.85
C MET A 213 -23.57 -2.65 7.02
N PRO A 214 -22.73 -2.37 8.03
CA PRO A 214 -23.14 -1.61 9.20
C PRO A 214 -23.37 -0.12 8.89
N ALA A 215 -24.09 0.56 9.76
CA ALA A 215 -24.34 2.00 9.63
C ALA A 215 -23.03 2.81 9.61
N SER A 216 -22.04 2.39 10.39
CA SER A 216 -20.71 3.03 10.42
C SER A 216 -19.98 2.98 9.08
N ALA A 217 -20.15 1.91 8.31
CA ALA A 217 -19.57 1.77 6.96
C ALA A 217 -20.36 2.54 5.88
N ARG A 218 -21.63 2.88 6.16
CA ARG A 218 -22.48 3.70 5.28
C ARG A 218 -22.38 5.20 5.57
N ASP A 219 -21.63 5.58 6.61
CA ASP A 219 -21.48 6.99 7.01
C ASP A 219 -20.62 7.75 5.98
N GLU A 220 -21.28 8.46 5.08
CA GLU A 220 -20.64 9.24 4.03
C GLU A 220 -19.90 10.47 4.54
N THR A 221 -20.06 10.84 5.82
CA THR A 221 -19.29 11.92 6.45
C THR A 221 -17.87 11.48 6.81
N LYS A 222 -17.63 10.19 6.91
CA LYS A 222 -16.33 9.57 7.20
C LYS A 222 -15.48 9.47 5.93
N VAL A 223 -14.93 10.60 5.50
CA VAL A 223 -14.04 10.68 4.34
C VAL A 223 -12.68 11.18 4.77
N SER A 224 -11.63 10.48 4.35
CA SER A 224 -10.23 10.86 4.56
C SER A 224 -9.40 10.52 3.33
N ILE A 225 -8.13 10.95 3.32
CA ILE A 225 -7.14 10.34 2.44
C ILE A 225 -6.86 8.95 2.98
N VAL A 226 -7.07 7.91 2.19
CA VAL A 226 -6.70 6.54 2.50
C VAL A 226 -5.49 6.14 1.66
N HIS A 227 -4.54 5.44 2.27
CA HIS A 227 -3.36 4.93 1.58
C HIS A 227 -3.72 3.73 0.70
N GLY A 228 -4.57 2.87 1.20
CA GLY A 228 -5.04 1.67 0.51
C GLY A 228 -4.11 0.45 0.61
N ASP A 229 -2.87 0.64 1.08
CA ASP A 229 -1.89 -0.43 1.33
C ASP A 229 -0.93 -0.05 2.47
N TYR A 230 -1.45 0.55 3.56
CA TYR A 230 -0.63 0.97 4.70
C TYR A 230 -0.10 -0.23 5.49
N ARG A 231 1.19 -0.50 5.37
CA ARG A 231 1.86 -1.67 5.96
C ARG A 231 3.27 -1.32 6.40
N LEU A 232 3.86 -2.19 7.25
CA LEU A 232 5.23 -2.04 7.76
C LEU A 232 6.26 -1.87 6.63
N ASP A 233 6.12 -2.62 5.55
CA ASP A 233 7.01 -2.60 4.38
C ASP A 233 6.75 -1.44 3.41
N ASN A 234 5.67 -0.66 3.64
CA ASN A 234 5.36 0.57 2.89
C ASN A 234 5.65 1.84 3.69
N VAL A 235 6.37 1.74 4.80
CA VAL A 235 6.88 2.90 5.56
C VAL A 235 8.38 2.80 5.73
N MET A 236 9.05 3.94 5.70
CA MET A 236 10.48 4.04 5.95
C MET A 236 10.70 4.68 7.32
N PHE A 237 11.39 3.95 8.18
CA PHE A 237 11.80 4.45 9.48
C PHE A 237 13.17 5.15 9.42
N HIS A 238 13.39 6.07 10.33
CA HIS A 238 14.71 6.67 10.56
C HIS A 238 15.78 5.58 10.79
N ALA A 239 17.03 5.89 10.48
CA ALA A 239 18.12 4.91 10.55
C ALA A 239 18.29 4.25 11.92
N THR A 240 17.98 4.97 13.01
CA THR A 240 18.21 4.53 14.40
C THR A 240 16.99 4.67 15.30
N GLU A 241 15.99 5.51 14.93
CA GLU A 241 14.83 5.83 15.76
C GLU A 241 13.57 5.09 15.27
N PRO A 242 12.60 4.81 16.17
CA PRO A 242 11.29 4.27 15.78
C PRO A 242 10.36 5.37 15.21
N ARG A 243 10.90 6.26 14.38
CA ARG A 243 10.19 7.38 13.76
C ARG A 243 10.08 7.15 12.25
N ILE A 244 8.88 7.19 11.71
CA ILE A 244 8.63 7.12 10.28
C ILE A 244 9.08 8.44 9.65
N ILE A 245 9.89 8.34 8.60
CA ILE A 245 10.38 9.49 7.84
C ILE A 245 9.72 9.59 6.47
N ALA A 246 9.15 8.48 5.96
CA ALA A 246 8.37 8.50 4.72
C ALA A 246 7.32 7.38 4.71
N VAL A 247 6.13 7.69 4.23
CA VAL A 247 5.15 6.72 3.76
C VAL A 247 5.35 6.55 2.26
N LEU A 248 5.43 5.30 1.81
CA LEU A 248 5.79 4.91 0.45
C LEU A 248 4.60 4.24 -0.26
N ASP A 249 4.65 4.19 -1.58
CA ASP A 249 3.72 3.42 -2.44
C ASP A 249 2.26 3.87 -2.40
N TRP A 250 2.06 5.12 -2.83
CA TRP A 250 0.77 5.82 -2.86
C TRP A 250 -0.14 5.45 -4.05
N GLU A 251 0.20 4.43 -4.85
CA GLU A 251 -0.52 4.08 -6.08
C GLU A 251 -2.00 3.71 -5.87
N LEU A 252 -2.35 3.18 -4.68
CA LEU A 252 -3.72 2.79 -4.31
C LEU A 252 -4.47 3.88 -3.55
N SER A 253 -3.83 5.00 -3.25
CA SER A 253 -4.40 6.06 -2.44
C SER A 253 -5.57 6.77 -3.13
N THR A 254 -6.53 7.19 -2.32
CA THR A 254 -7.73 7.91 -2.79
C THR A 254 -8.43 8.61 -1.62
N LEU A 255 -9.52 9.33 -1.88
CA LEU A 255 -10.48 9.67 -0.83
C LEU A 255 -11.35 8.44 -0.54
N GLY A 256 -11.42 8.07 0.73
CA GLY A 256 -12.12 6.87 1.15
C GLY A 256 -12.50 6.87 2.62
N HIS A 257 -13.05 5.76 3.06
CA HIS A 257 -13.45 5.58 4.45
C HIS A 257 -12.24 5.20 5.32
N PRO A 258 -11.89 5.96 6.36
CA PRO A 258 -10.66 5.73 7.15
C PRO A 258 -10.59 4.35 7.79
N LEU A 259 -11.73 3.78 8.21
CA LEU A 259 -11.75 2.45 8.80
C LEU A 259 -11.46 1.33 7.80
N ALA A 260 -11.64 1.55 6.49
CA ALA A 260 -11.21 0.59 5.47
C ALA A 260 -9.68 0.47 5.42
N ASP A 261 -8.98 1.58 5.59
CA ASP A 261 -7.52 1.63 5.57
C ASP A 261 -6.92 1.15 6.91
N PHE A 262 -7.48 1.62 8.01
CA PHE A 262 -7.02 1.23 9.34
C PHE A 262 -7.24 -0.26 9.61
N SER A 263 -8.40 -0.82 9.27
CA SER A 263 -8.64 -2.26 9.43
C SER A 263 -7.82 -3.12 8.47
N TYR A 264 -7.45 -2.60 7.28
CA TYR A 264 -6.48 -3.26 6.42
C TYR A 264 -5.12 -3.42 7.11
N HIS A 265 -4.63 -2.36 7.74
CA HIS A 265 -3.39 -2.42 8.52
C HIS A 265 -3.50 -3.44 9.68
N CYS A 266 -4.65 -3.48 10.36
CA CYS A 266 -4.91 -4.40 11.46
C CYS A 266 -5.05 -5.88 11.04
N MET A 267 -5.20 -6.20 9.77
CA MET A 267 -5.21 -7.62 9.33
C MET A 267 -3.97 -8.39 9.78
N SER A 268 -2.83 -7.71 9.98
CA SER A 268 -1.59 -8.34 10.43
C SER A 268 -1.73 -9.12 11.74
N TRP A 269 -2.63 -8.71 12.65
CA TRP A 269 -2.91 -9.44 13.89
C TRP A 269 -3.62 -10.79 13.69
N HIS A 270 -4.21 -11.00 12.53
CA HIS A 270 -4.98 -12.20 12.19
C HIS A 270 -4.27 -13.10 11.17
N MET A 271 -3.44 -12.51 10.34
CA MET A 271 -2.68 -13.27 9.33
C MET A 271 -1.57 -14.08 9.98
N PRO A 272 -1.39 -15.36 9.62
CA PRO A 272 -0.32 -16.18 10.19
C PRO A 272 1.06 -15.65 9.79
N PRO A 273 2.08 -15.81 10.66
CA PRO A 273 3.47 -15.37 10.38
C PRO A 273 4.06 -15.99 9.10
N THR A 274 3.58 -17.16 8.69
CA THR A 274 4.00 -17.84 7.46
C THR A 274 3.74 -17.04 6.19
N THR A 275 2.88 -16.04 6.25
CA THR A 275 2.64 -15.11 5.13
C THR A 275 3.76 -14.06 4.98
N GLY A 276 4.67 -13.95 5.96
CA GLY A 276 5.66 -12.88 6.07
C GLY A 276 5.08 -11.52 6.46
N ARG A 277 3.74 -11.43 6.62
CA ARG A 277 3.01 -10.16 6.85
C ARG A 277 2.07 -10.21 8.04
N GLY A 278 2.14 -11.23 8.85
CA GLY A 278 1.22 -11.44 9.96
C GLY A 278 1.91 -11.82 11.25
N ILE A 279 1.19 -11.59 12.35
CA ILE A 279 1.52 -11.97 13.72
C ILE A 279 0.35 -12.75 14.38
N GLY A 280 -0.56 -13.28 13.58
CA GLY A 280 -1.68 -14.08 14.07
C GLY A 280 -1.19 -15.34 14.79
N GLY A 281 -1.66 -15.54 16.02
CA GLY A 281 -1.24 -16.63 16.88
C GLY A 281 0.09 -16.43 17.62
N VAL A 282 0.76 -15.29 17.42
CA VAL A 282 1.96 -14.90 18.17
C VAL A 282 1.54 -14.31 19.53
N ASP A 283 2.28 -14.63 20.60
CA ASP A 283 2.11 -13.95 21.88
C ASP A 283 2.66 -12.51 21.79
N VAL A 284 1.81 -11.61 21.33
CA VAL A 284 2.15 -10.20 21.11
C VAL A 284 2.53 -9.50 22.41
N ALA A 285 1.92 -9.89 23.53
CA ALA A 285 2.22 -9.31 24.84
C ALA A 285 3.65 -9.65 25.28
N ALA A 286 4.08 -10.90 25.11
CA ALA A 286 5.45 -11.32 25.39
C ALA A 286 6.48 -10.58 24.55
N LEU A 287 6.10 -10.13 23.34
CA LEU A 287 6.94 -9.35 22.44
C LEU A 287 6.88 -7.83 22.68
N GLY A 288 6.01 -7.35 23.57
CA GLY A 288 5.78 -5.91 23.75
C GLY A 288 5.05 -5.24 22.57
N ILE A 289 4.44 -6.02 21.69
CA ILE A 289 3.58 -5.53 20.61
C ILE A 289 2.18 -5.29 21.21
N PRO A 290 1.50 -4.17 20.93
CA PRO A 290 0.16 -3.93 21.46
C PRO A 290 -0.81 -4.99 20.93
N THR A 291 -1.78 -5.36 21.77
CA THR A 291 -2.95 -6.11 21.30
C THR A 291 -3.72 -5.29 20.26
N GLU A 292 -4.48 -5.96 19.37
CA GLU A 292 -5.32 -5.26 18.41
C GLU A 292 -6.28 -4.28 19.11
N SER A 293 -6.88 -4.66 20.22
CA SER A 293 -7.79 -3.81 21.00
C SER A 293 -7.11 -2.54 21.53
N GLU A 294 -5.89 -2.65 22.04
CA GLU A 294 -5.10 -1.49 22.46
C GLU A 294 -4.73 -0.60 21.30
N TYR A 295 -4.41 -1.20 20.14
CA TYR A 295 -4.07 -0.50 18.93
C TYR A 295 -5.26 0.28 18.36
N ILE A 296 -6.44 -0.31 18.34
CA ILE A 296 -7.72 0.34 17.97
C ILE A 296 -8.01 1.50 18.92
N ARG A 297 -7.88 1.28 20.25
CA ARG A 297 -8.12 2.34 21.23
C ARG A 297 -7.23 3.55 20.98
N ARG A 298 -5.93 3.37 20.78
CA ARG A 298 -4.99 4.46 20.47
C ARG A 298 -5.36 5.21 19.20
N TYR A 299 -5.79 4.48 18.16
CA TYR A 299 -6.24 5.10 16.92
C TYR A 299 -7.51 5.94 17.12
N CYS A 300 -8.49 5.42 17.84
CA CYS A 300 -9.71 6.16 18.17
C CYS A 300 -9.42 7.44 19.00
N GLU A 301 -8.52 7.34 19.98
CA GLU A 301 -8.08 8.48 20.79
C GLU A 301 -7.42 9.59 19.94
N ARG A 302 -6.61 9.21 18.95
CA ARG A 302 -5.90 10.13 18.07
C ARG A 302 -6.82 10.78 17.03
N THR A 303 -7.70 9.99 16.43
CA THR A 303 -8.53 10.45 15.31
C THR A 303 -9.87 11.02 15.72
N ARG A 304 -10.44 10.54 16.83
CA ARG A 304 -11.82 10.85 17.27
C ARG A 304 -12.88 10.50 16.23
N ILE A 305 -12.57 9.66 15.28
CA ILE A 305 -13.51 9.20 14.23
C ILE A 305 -14.59 8.29 14.83
N SER A 306 -14.24 7.50 15.84
CA SER A 306 -15.12 6.59 16.57
C SER A 306 -14.60 6.38 17.99
N THR A 307 -15.33 5.61 18.80
CA THR A 307 -14.82 5.05 20.05
C THR A 307 -14.62 3.54 19.89
N PRO A 308 -13.76 2.91 20.72
CA PRO A 308 -13.58 1.47 20.67
C PRO A 308 -14.90 0.68 20.86
N GLU A 309 -15.76 1.16 21.77
CA GLU A 309 -17.05 0.53 22.09
C GLU A 309 -18.04 0.61 20.92
N ALA A 310 -18.06 1.76 20.23
CA ALA A 310 -18.91 1.95 19.04
C ALA A 310 -18.39 1.15 17.83
N LEU A 311 -17.08 0.93 17.76
CA LEU A 311 -16.46 0.23 16.64
C LEU A 311 -16.48 -1.29 16.80
N ALA A 312 -16.45 -1.80 18.04
CA ALA A 312 -16.33 -3.23 18.34
C ALA A 312 -17.41 -4.11 17.66
N PRO A 313 -18.70 -3.73 17.62
CA PRO A 313 -19.72 -4.54 16.94
C PRO A 313 -19.48 -4.70 15.44
N ASP A 314 -18.92 -3.65 14.81
CA ASP A 314 -18.75 -3.58 13.35
C ASP A 314 -17.37 -4.07 12.89
N TRP A 315 -16.43 -4.33 13.84
CA TRP A 315 -15.03 -4.60 13.51
C TRP A 315 -14.86 -5.84 12.63
N ASN A 316 -15.65 -6.87 12.85
CA ASN A 316 -15.60 -8.08 12.06
C ASN A 316 -16.02 -7.84 10.59
N PHE A 317 -16.93 -6.92 10.33
CA PHE A 317 -17.27 -6.50 8.96
C PHE A 317 -16.07 -5.90 8.24
N TYR A 318 -15.33 -5.01 8.89
CA TYR A 318 -14.15 -4.38 8.30
C TYR A 318 -13.03 -5.38 8.03
N GLN A 319 -12.81 -6.33 8.93
CA GLN A 319 -11.84 -7.41 8.72
C GLN A 319 -12.26 -8.33 7.57
N ALA A 320 -13.53 -8.75 7.55
CA ALA A 320 -14.09 -9.56 6.46
C ALA A 320 -13.91 -8.87 5.09
N TYR A 321 -14.19 -7.56 5.02
CA TYR A 321 -14.04 -6.76 3.80
C TYR A 321 -12.59 -6.75 3.30
N ASN A 322 -11.61 -6.49 4.16
CA ASN A 322 -10.21 -6.42 3.73
C ASN A 322 -9.65 -7.77 3.31
N LEU A 323 -10.00 -8.84 4.03
CA LEU A 323 -9.62 -10.21 3.66
C LEU A 323 -10.27 -10.64 2.33
N PHE A 324 -11.54 -10.28 2.11
CA PHE A 324 -12.24 -10.47 0.83
C PHE A 324 -11.52 -9.73 -0.32
N ARG A 325 -11.16 -8.47 -0.10
CA ARG A 325 -10.37 -7.68 -1.07
C ARG A 325 -9.06 -8.37 -1.40
N MET A 326 -8.33 -8.84 -0.38
CA MET A 326 -7.05 -9.54 -0.58
C MET A 326 -7.25 -10.85 -1.33
N ALA A 327 -8.26 -11.64 -1.00
CA ALA A 327 -8.59 -12.87 -1.73
C ALA A 327 -8.89 -12.59 -3.20
N ALA A 328 -9.62 -11.52 -3.52
CA ALA A 328 -9.90 -11.11 -4.91
C ALA A 328 -8.62 -10.70 -5.67
N ILE A 329 -7.68 -10.02 -5.00
CA ILE A 329 -6.38 -9.66 -5.59
C ILE A 329 -5.57 -10.93 -5.87
N LEU A 330 -5.48 -11.85 -4.92
CA LEU A 330 -4.74 -13.10 -5.06
C LEU A 330 -5.34 -14.01 -6.14
N GLN A 331 -6.68 -14.03 -6.27
CA GLN A 331 -7.36 -14.74 -7.35
C GLN A 331 -7.01 -14.17 -8.72
N GLY A 332 -6.85 -12.85 -8.82
CA GLY A 332 -6.35 -12.22 -10.04
C GLY A 332 -4.91 -12.61 -10.38
N ILE A 333 -4.07 -12.84 -9.37
CA ILE A 333 -2.72 -13.39 -9.57
C ILE A 333 -2.82 -14.84 -10.05
N ALA A 334 -3.70 -15.67 -9.45
CA ALA A 334 -3.93 -17.05 -9.83
C ALA A 334 -4.26 -17.18 -11.33
N LYS A 335 -5.20 -16.37 -11.82
CA LYS A 335 -5.54 -16.31 -13.25
C LYS A 335 -4.33 -15.98 -14.15
N ARG A 336 -3.51 -15.01 -13.74
CA ARG A 336 -2.31 -14.63 -14.50
C ARG A 336 -1.22 -15.73 -14.49
N VAL A 337 -1.08 -16.45 -13.38
CA VAL A 337 -0.18 -17.61 -13.30
C VAL A 337 -0.62 -18.70 -14.29
N GLU A 338 -1.88 -19.06 -14.31
CA GLU A 338 -2.43 -20.06 -15.23
C GLU A 338 -2.39 -19.61 -16.69
N ALA A 339 -2.56 -18.33 -16.96
CA ALA A 339 -2.42 -17.76 -18.30
C ALA A 339 -0.94 -17.60 -18.74
N GLY A 340 0.04 -18.00 -17.90
CA GLY A 340 1.47 -17.88 -18.20
C GLY A 340 2.00 -16.43 -18.23
N THR A 341 1.20 -15.46 -17.77
CA THR A 341 1.59 -14.03 -17.74
C THR A 341 2.20 -13.59 -16.41
N ALA A 342 2.22 -14.47 -15.40
CA ALA A 342 2.92 -14.29 -14.13
C ALA A 342 3.51 -15.64 -13.70
N SER A 343 4.76 -15.89 -14.04
CA SER A 343 5.40 -17.22 -13.90
C SER A 343 6.41 -17.31 -12.74
N SER A 344 6.60 -16.25 -11.94
CA SER A 344 7.54 -16.31 -10.80
C SER A 344 7.03 -17.27 -9.71
N GLU A 345 7.95 -17.95 -9.02
CA GLU A 345 7.61 -18.80 -7.87
C GLU A 345 6.80 -18.04 -6.81
N GLN A 346 7.14 -16.78 -6.60
CA GLN A 346 6.43 -15.90 -5.69
C GLN A 346 4.98 -15.64 -6.13
N ALA A 347 4.71 -15.49 -7.42
CA ALA A 347 3.36 -15.33 -7.94
C ALA A 347 2.53 -16.62 -7.71
N VAL A 348 3.13 -17.79 -7.93
CA VAL A 348 2.48 -19.09 -7.67
C VAL A 348 2.17 -19.25 -6.18
N ALA A 349 3.12 -18.94 -5.29
CA ALA A 349 2.90 -18.99 -3.85
C ALA A 349 1.78 -18.02 -3.40
N SER A 350 1.75 -16.81 -3.95
CA SER A 350 0.71 -15.81 -3.68
C SER A 350 -0.68 -16.28 -4.15
N ALA A 351 -0.77 -16.87 -5.33
CA ALA A 351 -2.01 -17.41 -5.89
C ALA A 351 -2.69 -18.43 -4.96
N ARG A 352 -1.91 -19.31 -4.35
CA ARG A 352 -2.40 -20.31 -3.38
C ARG A 352 -2.98 -19.70 -2.11
N GLY A 353 -2.68 -18.45 -1.82
CA GLY A 353 -3.23 -17.71 -0.68
C GLY A 353 -4.68 -17.27 -0.84
N ALA A 354 -5.26 -17.29 -2.04
CA ALA A 354 -6.61 -16.78 -2.29
C ALA A 354 -7.69 -17.51 -1.45
N ARG A 355 -7.70 -18.84 -1.49
CA ARG A 355 -8.69 -19.65 -0.75
C ARG A 355 -8.58 -19.49 0.77
N PRO A 356 -7.42 -19.68 1.43
CA PRO A 356 -7.29 -19.45 2.86
C PRO A 356 -7.71 -18.04 3.31
N MET A 357 -7.42 -17.03 2.50
CA MET A 357 -7.81 -15.65 2.76
C MET A 357 -9.32 -15.46 2.70
N ALA A 358 -9.98 -16.05 1.71
CA ALA A 358 -11.44 -16.04 1.58
C ALA A 358 -12.14 -16.77 2.74
N GLU A 359 -11.62 -17.92 3.15
CA GLU A 359 -12.15 -18.69 4.28
C GLU A 359 -12.01 -17.91 5.59
N MET A 360 -10.89 -17.24 5.82
CA MET A 360 -10.69 -16.35 6.96
C MET A 360 -11.69 -15.17 6.91
N ALA A 361 -11.90 -14.55 5.75
CA ALA A 361 -12.89 -13.49 5.59
C ALA A 361 -14.30 -13.96 5.95
N TRP A 362 -14.67 -15.17 5.53
CA TRP A 362 -15.97 -15.75 5.89
C TRP A 362 -16.10 -16.04 7.38
N GLN A 363 -15.04 -16.49 8.06
CA GLN A 363 -15.05 -16.66 9.52
C GLN A 363 -15.30 -15.34 10.27
N PHE A 364 -14.78 -14.21 9.76
CA PHE A 364 -15.11 -12.89 10.31
C PHE A 364 -16.56 -12.50 10.03
N ALA A 365 -17.06 -12.73 8.81
CA ALA A 365 -18.44 -12.45 8.44
C ALA A 365 -19.45 -13.20 9.34
N GLN A 366 -19.15 -14.44 9.73
CA GLN A 366 -20.01 -15.22 10.62
C GLN A 366 -20.04 -14.71 12.06
N LYS A 367 -19.13 -13.83 12.46
CA LYS A 367 -19.05 -13.24 13.79
C LYS A 367 -19.51 -11.78 13.82
N ALA A 368 -19.87 -11.21 12.70
CA ALA A 368 -20.31 -9.82 12.55
C ALA A 368 -21.80 -9.62 12.85
#